data_1b1435febbc592c4296fd7112126050d
#
_entry.id   1b1435febbc592c4296fd7112126050d
#
_cell.length_a   1.000
_cell.length_b   1.000
_cell.length_c   1.000
_cell.angle_alpha   90.00
_cell.angle_beta   90.00
_cell.angle_gamma   90.00
#
_symmetry.space_group_name_H-M   'P 1'
#
loop_
_entity.id
_entity.type
_entity.pdbx_description
1 polymer ?
#
loop_
_entity_poly.entity_id
_entity_poly.type
_entity_poly.pdbx_seq_one_letter_code
_entity_poly.pdbx_strand_id
1 'polypeptide(L)'
;MINLIRALVASSLLIPTLASDEANAWTREQFIIAPNLIKQEMLRPDAHVPLVWNLAGQLAYHEGFGSSHIERRGSQWDLTPIISYDRNINNGFAQDTLVIGGLEFSVDEEFRRKSAPIVGASLYGRHVWGLTPKVAFALNHATRYVHAWNANYAKWSLRVQPCLTYFLSSTSRAFACGSVGRWATSLSRQDEAYIDIGTEFAYNLGTYFQSSRMTLRKTAASNSRDYQQISAAYRHQILMGDATLISAQIDLLEEVESTFVPRERIQVSATKLINMRKIEVGYVEDIRRGGVFLGEPRKETLRGVFISAQLAKGIEVRIGGFWNKASNAINDDEYAVLDFTFDLFAR
;
A
#
# COMPACT_ATOMS: atom_id res chain seq x y z
N MET A 1 10.41 -18.69 -10.30
CA MET A 1 9.46 -17.60 -10.62
C MET A 1 8.32 -18.03 -11.55
N ILE A 2 8.57 -18.55 -12.74
CA ILE A 2 7.53 -18.96 -13.73
C ILE A 2 6.53 -20.00 -13.17
N ASN A 3 6.98 -20.99 -12.42
CA ASN A 3 6.12 -22.02 -11.84
C ASN A 3 5.20 -21.51 -10.71
N LEU A 4 5.62 -20.50 -9.96
CA LEU A 4 4.81 -19.87 -8.91
C LEU A 4 3.73 -18.95 -9.51
N ILE A 5 4.07 -18.24 -10.58
CA ILE A 5 3.09 -17.43 -11.34
C ILE A 5 2.02 -18.32 -11.99
N ARG A 6 2.40 -19.49 -12.52
CA ARG A 6 1.45 -20.49 -13.06
C ARG A 6 0.52 -21.05 -11.97
N ALA A 7 1.02 -21.31 -10.76
CA ALA A 7 0.22 -21.76 -9.63
C ALA A 7 -0.75 -20.68 -9.13
N LEU A 8 -0.32 -19.42 -9.06
CA LEU A 8 -1.17 -18.29 -8.68
C LEU A 8 -2.26 -18.00 -9.72
N VAL A 9 -1.94 -18.10 -11.01
CA VAL A 9 -2.92 -17.92 -12.11
C VAL A 9 -3.90 -19.10 -12.14
N ALA A 10 -3.45 -20.34 -11.92
CA ALA A 10 -4.32 -21.50 -11.89
C ALA A 10 -5.30 -21.50 -10.70
N SER A 11 -4.87 -21.02 -9.53
CA SER A 11 -5.75 -20.92 -8.35
C SER A 11 -6.81 -19.80 -8.48
N SER A 12 -6.55 -18.77 -9.28
CA SER A 12 -7.53 -17.71 -9.53
C SER A 12 -8.57 -18.04 -10.61
N LEU A 13 -8.32 -19.06 -11.43
CA LEU A 13 -9.23 -19.51 -12.50
C LEU A 13 -10.24 -20.58 -12.03
N LEU A 14 -10.07 -21.16 -10.85
CA LEU A 14 -11.04 -22.06 -10.22
C LEU A 14 -12.08 -21.26 -9.41
N ILE A 15 -12.90 -20.47 -10.12
CA ILE A 15 -14.05 -19.81 -9.51
C ILE A 15 -15.25 -20.75 -9.65
N PRO A 16 -15.74 -21.36 -8.57
CA PRO A 16 -17.00 -22.08 -8.63
C PRO A 16 -18.12 -21.05 -8.81
N THR A 17 -18.85 -21.17 -9.90
CA THR A 17 -20.13 -20.47 -10.12
C THR A 17 -21.19 -21.09 -9.20
N LEU A 18 -21.15 -20.73 -7.92
CA LEU A 18 -22.22 -21.03 -7.00
C LEU A 18 -22.99 -19.72 -6.76
N ALA A 19 -24.05 -19.54 -7.53
CA ALA A 19 -25.03 -18.51 -7.25
C ALA A 19 -25.83 -18.92 -6.00
N SER A 20 -25.76 -18.11 -4.95
CA SER A 20 -26.72 -18.19 -3.85
C SER A 20 -27.65 -16.99 -3.96
N ASP A 21 -28.94 -17.27 -4.10
CA ASP A 21 -30.04 -16.30 -4.30
C ASP A 21 -30.50 -15.55 -3.03
N GLU A 22 -29.67 -15.45 -2.01
CA GLU A 22 -30.01 -14.63 -0.85
C GLU A 22 -29.51 -13.19 -1.05
N ALA A 23 -30.46 -12.26 -1.15
CA ALA A 23 -30.21 -10.84 -1.15
C ALA A 23 -29.59 -10.43 0.20
N ASN A 24 -28.26 -10.42 0.27
CA ASN A 24 -27.51 -9.99 1.43
C ASN A 24 -27.63 -8.47 1.60
N ALA A 25 -28.45 -8.04 2.56
CA ALA A 25 -28.45 -6.65 3.01
C ALA A 25 -27.12 -6.38 3.73
N TRP A 26 -26.30 -5.49 3.17
CA TRP A 26 -25.04 -5.09 3.80
C TRP A 26 -25.29 -4.30 5.07
N THR A 27 -24.48 -4.59 6.10
CA THR A 27 -24.56 -3.86 7.35
C THR A 27 -23.76 -2.55 7.25
N ARG A 28 -24.12 -1.58 8.10
CA ARG A 28 -23.37 -0.32 8.23
C ARG A 28 -21.91 -0.58 8.55
N GLU A 29 -21.62 -1.60 9.35
CA GLU A 29 -20.31 -2.02 9.78
C GLU A 29 -19.45 -2.48 8.60
N GLN A 30 -20.02 -3.29 7.69
CA GLN A 30 -19.35 -3.73 6.47
C GLN A 30 -18.96 -2.55 5.58
N PHE A 31 -19.83 -1.54 5.45
CA PHE A 31 -19.55 -0.31 4.73
C PHE A 31 -18.37 0.47 5.29
N ILE A 32 -18.26 0.55 6.61
CA ILE A 32 -17.19 1.27 7.28
C ILE A 32 -15.84 0.57 7.07
N ILE A 33 -15.82 -0.78 7.12
CA ILE A 33 -14.58 -1.56 7.02
C ILE A 33 -14.07 -1.67 5.59
N ALA A 34 -14.94 -1.96 4.65
CA ALA A 34 -14.56 -2.27 3.28
C ALA A 34 -15.37 -1.46 2.24
N PRO A 35 -15.34 -0.12 2.29
CA PRO A 35 -16.16 0.70 1.41
C PRO A 35 -15.90 0.45 -0.07
N ASN A 36 -14.65 0.21 -0.46
CA ASN A 36 -14.28 -0.03 -1.86
C ASN A 36 -14.77 -1.39 -2.38
N LEU A 37 -14.76 -2.41 -1.53
CA LEU A 37 -15.25 -3.74 -1.88
C LEU A 37 -16.78 -3.73 -2.06
N ILE A 38 -17.48 -3.09 -1.13
CA ILE A 38 -18.93 -2.94 -1.21
C ILE A 38 -19.34 -2.05 -2.39
N LYS A 39 -18.58 -0.99 -2.70
CA LYS A 39 -18.76 -0.19 -3.90
C LYS A 39 -18.74 -1.03 -5.18
N GLN A 40 -17.77 -1.94 -5.30
CA GLN A 40 -17.67 -2.83 -6.46
C GLN A 40 -18.88 -3.77 -6.55
N GLU A 41 -19.32 -4.31 -5.42
CA GLU A 41 -20.49 -5.18 -5.37
C GLU A 41 -21.78 -4.43 -5.71
N MET A 42 -21.95 -3.20 -5.26
CA MET A 42 -23.10 -2.34 -5.62
C MET A 42 -23.21 -2.05 -7.12
N LEU A 43 -22.13 -2.13 -7.86
CA LEU A 43 -22.11 -1.92 -9.30
C LEU A 43 -22.58 -3.16 -10.08
N ARG A 44 -22.92 -4.27 -9.42
CA ARG A 44 -23.48 -5.45 -10.09
C ARG A 44 -24.87 -5.18 -10.65
N PRO A 45 -25.18 -5.66 -11.87
CA PRO A 45 -26.47 -5.45 -12.52
C PRO A 45 -27.66 -6.08 -11.78
N ASP A 46 -27.40 -7.07 -10.94
CA ASP A 46 -28.38 -7.89 -10.21
C ASP A 46 -28.58 -7.47 -8.74
N ALA A 47 -27.97 -6.36 -8.31
CA ALA A 47 -28.17 -5.82 -6.98
C ALA A 47 -29.60 -5.21 -6.83
N HIS A 48 -30.51 -5.90 -6.15
CA HIS A 48 -31.96 -5.63 -6.16
C HIS A 48 -32.48 -4.65 -5.11
N VAL A 49 -31.72 -3.74 -4.54
CA VAL A 49 -32.21 -2.82 -3.50
C VAL A 49 -32.33 -1.39 -4.04
N PRO A 50 -33.53 -0.76 -4.07
CA PRO A 50 -33.74 0.58 -4.66
C PRO A 50 -32.87 1.70 -4.06
N LEU A 51 -32.57 1.64 -2.75
CA LEU A 51 -31.68 2.60 -2.08
C LEU A 51 -30.22 2.45 -2.58
N VAL A 52 -29.85 1.24 -2.95
CA VAL A 52 -28.53 0.87 -3.49
C VAL A 52 -28.34 1.45 -4.89
N TRP A 53 -29.38 1.57 -5.70
CA TRP A 53 -29.29 2.10 -7.07
C TRP A 53 -28.83 3.56 -7.11
N ASN A 54 -29.35 4.42 -6.24
CA ASN A 54 -28.90 5.80 -6.15
C ASN A 54 -27.45 5.89 -5.65
N LEU A 55 -27.08 5.06 -4.68
CA LEU A 55 -25.74 5.02 -4.13
C LEU A 55 -24.76 4.38 -5.12
N ALA A 56 -25.16 3.29 -5.79
CA ALA A 56 -24.39 2.65 -6.86
C ALA A 56 -24.17 3.60 -8.04
N GLY A 57 -25.20 4.36 -8.44
CA GLY A 57 -25.06 5.38 -9.47
C GLY A 57 -24.06 6.48 -9.10
N GLN A 58 -24.09 6.97 -7.86
CA GLN A 58 -23.13 7.95 -7.37
C GLN A 58 -21.71 7.37 -7.31
N LEU A 59 -21.55 6.13 -6.87
CA LEU A 59 -20.24 5.47 -6.78
C LEU A 59 -19.66 5.18 -8.18
N ALA A 60 -20.48 4.68 -9.12
CA ALA A 60 -20.10 4.50 -10.51
C ALA A 60 -19.67 5.82 -11.15
N TYR A 61 -20.42 6.88 -10.85
CA TYR A 61 -20.12 8.23 -11.29
C TYR A 61 -18.73 8.67 -10.82
N HIS A 62 -18.41 8.50 -9.55
CA HIS A 62 -17.11 8.90 -8.99
C HIS A 62 -15.93 8.05 -9.50
N GLU A 63 -16.17 6.81 -9.91
CA GLU A 63 -15.14 5.96 -10.54
C GLU A 63 -15.01 6.19 -12.05
N GLY A 64 -15.87 7.04 -12.65
CA GLY A 64 -15.84 7.36 -14.09
C GLY A 64 -16.52 6.32 -14.98
N PHE A 65 -17.21 5.32 -14.40
CA PHE A 65 -17.95 4.32 -15.16
C PHE A 65 -19.25 4.90 -15.76
N GLY A 66 -19.61 4.44 -16.96
CA GLY A 66 -20.89 4.83 -17.59
C GLY A 66 -20.91 6.24 -18.15
N SER A 67 -19.77 6.91 -18.37
CA SER A 67 -19.74 8.25 -18.93
C SER A 67 -20.04 8.23 -20.43
N SER A 68 -20.99 9.00 -20.88
CA SER A 68 -21.32 9.16 -22.31
C SER A 68 -20.41 10.16 -23.04
N HIS A 69 -19.70 11.01 -22.33
CA HIS A 69 -18.77 12.01 -22.83
C HIS A 69 -17.65 12.27 -21.82
N ILE A 70 -16.63 13.00 -22.22
CA ILE A 70 -15.50 13.33 -21.35
C ILE A 70 -15.98 14.33 -20.30
N GLU A 71 -15.99 13.88 -19.04
CA GLU A 71 -16.38 14.73 -17.93
C GLU A 71 -15.64 14.37 -16.64
N ARG A 72 -15.45 15.38 -15.79
CA ARG A 72 -14.87 15.17 -14.44
C ARG A 72 -15.92 14.55 -13.53
N ARG A 73 -15.64 13.35 -13.04
CA ARG A 73 -16.54 12.54 -12.23
C ARG A 73 -16.25 12.61 -10.74
N GLY A 74 -15.01 12.81 -10.35
CA GLY A 74 -14.64 12.86 -8.95
C GLY A 74 -13.39 13.70 -8.70
N SER A 75 -13.33 14.25 -7.51
CA SER A 75 -12.14 14.93 -6.98
C SER A 75 -12.13 14.75 -5.47
N GLN A 76 -11.09 14.15 -4.97
CA GLN A 76 -10.89 13.92 -3.55
C GLN A 76 -9.53 14.49 -3.14
N TRP A 77 -9.49 15.10 -1.97
CA TRP A 77 -8.29 15.56 -1.30
C TRP A 77 -8.34 15.12 0.14
N ASP A 78 -7.24 14.55 0.61
CA ASP A 78 -7.07 14.12 2.00
C ASP A 78 -5.79 14.76 2.52
N LEU A 79 -5.90 15.58 3.55
CA LEU A 79 -4.77 16.17 4.27
C LEU A 79 -4.68 15.51 5.66
N THR A 80 -3.60 14.80 5.90
CA THR A 80 -3.38 14.07 7.13
C THR A 80 -2.16 14.62 7.86
N PRO A 81 -2.34 15.36 8.97
CA PRO A 81 -1.23 15.75 9.84
C PRO A 81 -0.55 14.52 10.44
N ILE A 82 0.75 14.61 10.61
CA ILE A 82 1.59 13.52 11.15
C ILE A 82 2.26 14.04 12.42
N ILE A 83 2.04 13.31 13.52
CA ILE A 83 2.79 13.45 14.76
C ILE A 83 3.25 12.04 15.11
N SER A 84 4.54 11.80 15.15
CA SER A 84 5.10 10.47 15.33
C SER A 84 6.51 10.56 15.93
N TYR A 85 7.14 9.42 16.15
CA TYR A 85 8.53 9.32 16.52
C TYR A 85 9.29 8.53 15.47
N ASP A 86 10.24 9.18 14.78
CA ASP A 86 11.09 8.51 13.79
C ASP A 86 12.42 8.12 14.43
N ARG A 87 12.72 6.85 14.46
CA ARG A 87 13.97 6.33 15.04
C ARG A 87 15.18 6.49 14.13
N ASN A 88 14.97 6.84 12.87
CA ASN A 88 16.03 7.01 11.89
C ASN A 88 15.66 8.09 10.86
N ILE A 89 15.48 9.33 11.34
CA ILE A 89 15.04 10.45 10.50
C ILE A 89 16.08 10.79 9.42
N ASN A 90 17.36 10.59 9.68
CA ASN A 90 18.45 10.85 8.73
C ASN A 90 18.80 9.65 7.82
N ASN A 91 18.22 8.47 8.05
CA ASN A 91 18.55 7.22 7.38
C ASN A 91 20.01 6.76 7.61
N GLY A 92 20.53 7.01 8.83
CA GLY A 92 21.89 6.65 9.24
C GLY A 92 22.02 5.21 9.74
N PHE A 93 23.25 4.82 10.08
CA PHE A 93 23.56 3.49 10.61
C PHE A 93 23.03 3.32 12.02
N ALA A 94 22.54 2.10 12.30
CA ALA A 94 22.00 1.76 13.62
C ALA A 94 23.07 1.64 14.70
N GLN A 95 24.30 1.30 14.32
CA GLN A 95 25.43 1.06 15.21
C GLN A 95 26.44 2.20 15.15
N ASP A 96 27.11 2.43 16.28
CA ASP A 96 28.14 3.46 16.41
C ASP A 96 29.50 3.01 15.92
N THR A 97 29.70 1.69 15.81
CA THR A 97 30.95 1.06 15.35
C THR A 97 30.67 0.01 14.30
N LEU A 98 31.57 -0.09 13.32
CA LEU A 98 31.55 -1.07 12.25
C LEU A 98 32.78 -1.98 12.40
N VAL A 99 32.59 -3.29 12.43
CA VAL A 99 33.71 -4.25 12.41
C VAL A 99 33.89 -4.75 10.97
N ILE A 100 35.02 -4.40 10.37
CA ILE A 100 35.36 -4.76 8.99
C ILE A 100 36.68 -5.51 8.99
N GLY A 101 36.70 -6.79 8.56
CA GLY A 101 37.91 -7.59 8.53
C GLY A 101 38.59 -7.76 9.91
N GLY A 102 37.83 -7.72 10.99
CA GLY A 102 38.34 -7.78 12.37
C GLY A 102 38.83 -6.44 12.93
N LEU A 103 38.77 -5.36 12.15
CA LEU A 103 39.08 -4.00 12.61
C LEU A 103 37.80 -3.25 12.97
N GLU A 104 37.85 -2.52 14.08
CA GLU A 104 36.74 -1.69 14.56
C GLU A 104 36.89 -0.26 14.03
N PHE A 105 35.85 0.23 13.35
CA PHE A 105 35.75 1.59 12.81
C PHE A 105 34.61 2.33 13.51
N SER A 106 34.88 3.52 14.01
CA SER A 106 33.83 4.41 14.52
C SER A 106 33.07 5.05 13.36
N VAL A 107 31.75 5.01 13.41
CA VAL A 107 30.88 5.72 12.45
C VAL A 107 30.86 7.21 12.83
N ASP A 108 31.13 8.08 11.87
CA ASP A 108 31.02 9.52 12.08
C ASP A 108 29.61 9.90 12.54
N GLU A 109 29.53 10.87 13.43
CA GLU A 109 28.27 11.23 14.10
C GLU A 109 27.14 11.61 13.12
N GLU A 110 27.47 12.21 11.98
CA GLU A 110 26.52 12.61 10.94
C GLU A 110 25.87 11.41 10.25
N PHE A 111 26.58 10.26 10.14
CA PHE A 111 26.07 9.03 9.54
C PHE A 111 25.45 8.08 10.54
N ARG A 112 25.50 8.38 11.84
CA ARG A 112 24.79 7.61 12.86
C ARG A 112 23.32 7.87 12.80
N ARG A 113 22.54 6.88 13.14
CA ARG A 113 21.08 6.99 13.25
C ARG A 113 20.69 8.10 14.21
N LYS A 114 19.89 9.03 13.74
CA LYS A 114 19.27 10.07 14.57
C LYS A 114 17.80 9.76 14.75
N SER A 115 17.34 9.70 15.98
CA SER A 115 15.93 9.50 16.32
C SER A 115 15.36 10.80 16.88
N ALA A 116 14.12 11.11 16.49
CA ALA A 116 13.46 12.33 16.95
C ALA A 116 11.94 12.23 16.87
N PRO A 117 11.21 12.97 17.71
CA PRO A 117 9.81 13.26 17.45
C PRO A 117 9.72 14.07 16.15
N ILE A 118 8.76 13.68 15.30
CA ILE A 118 8.53 14.31 14.00
C ILE A 118 7.14 14.90 13.93
N VAL A 119 7.05 16.00 13.21
CA VAL A 119 5.80 16.64 12.83
C VAL A 119 5.77 16.88 11.33
N GLY A 120 4.58 16.82 10.74
CA GLY A 120 4.46 17.04 9.31
C GLY A 120 3.04 16.81 8.81
N ALA A 121 2.92 16.60 7.52
CA ALA A 121 1.66 16.29 6.88
C ALA A 121 1.86 15.42 5.63
N SER A 122 0.83 14.68 5.28
CA SER A 122 0.66 14.07 3.96
C SER A 122 -0.57 14.67 3.29
N LEU A 123 -0.43 14.94 2.00
CA LEU A 123 -1.50 15.38 1.12
C LEU A 123 -1.67 14.33 0.03
N TYR A 124 -2.86 13.77 -0.07
CA TYR A 124 -3.25 12.88 -1.15
C TYR A 124 -4.35 13.54 -1.98
N GLY A 125 -4.28 13.42 -3.29
CA GLY A 125 -5.35 13.85 -4.17
C GLY A 125 -5.61 12.84 -5.27
N ARG A 126 -6.90 12.68 -5.61
CA ARG A 126 -7.37 11.83 -6.70
C ARG A 126 -8.41 12.57 -7.52
N HIS A 127 -8.17 12.66 -8.82
CA HIS A 127 -9.09 13.26 -9.77
C HIS A 127 -9.46 12.22 -10.81
N VAL A 128 -10.76 12.08 -11.09
CA VAL A 128 -11.28 11.06 -12.01
C VAL A 128 -12.09 11.71 -13.10
N TRP A 129 -11.84 11.29 -14.34
CA TRP A 129 -12.61 11.65 -15.53
C TRP A 129 -13.14 10.38 -16.17
N GLY A 130 -14.42 10.35 -16.46
CA GLY A 130 -15.00 9.39 -17.37
C GLY A 130 -14.68 9.81 -18.80
N LEU A 131 -14.17 8.93 -19.61
CA LEU A 131 -13.84 9.19 -21.02
C LEU A 131 -14.88 8.57 -21.94
N THR A 132 -15.32 7.37 -21.64
CA THR A 132 -16.37 6.61 -22.33
C THR A 132 -17.14 5.78 -21.31
N PRO A 133 -18.24 5.10 -21.68
CA PRO A 133 -18.94 4.22 -20.75
C PRO A 133 -18.11 3.13 -20.09
N LYS A 134 -17.00 2.74 -20.72
CA LYS A 134 -16.10 1.68 -20.22
C LYS A 134 -14.68 2.16 -19.90
N VAL A 135 -14.37 3.43 -20.09
CA VAL A 135 -13.00 3.94 -19.91
C VAL A 135 -13.02 5.14 -18.97
N ALA A 136 -12.17 5.10 -17.96
CA ALA A 136 -11.93 6.22 -17.06
C ALA A 136 -10.43 6.54 -16.99
N PHE A 137 -10.12 7.80 -16.78
CA PHE A 137 -8.80 8.32 -16.48
C PHE A 137 -8.78 8.83 -15.04
N ALA A 138 -7.75 8.50 -14.30
CA ALA A 138 -7.53 9.03 -12.95
C ALA A 138 -6.13 9.61 -12.82
N LEU A 139 -6.01 10.76 -12.17
CA LEU A 139 -4.75 11.34 -11.76
C LEU A 139 -4.67 11.29 -10.24
N ASN A 140 -3.74 10.49 -9.74
CA ASN A 140 -3.43 10.44 -8.32
C ASN A 140 -2.14 11.22 -8.06
N HIS A 141 -2.08 11.92 -6.93
CA HIS A 141 -0.85 12.53 -6.45
C HIS A 141 -0.78 12.40 -4.94
N ALA A 142 0.43 12.25 -4.44
CA ALA A 142 0.71 12.13 -3.02
C ALA A 142 1.98 12.92 -2.69
N THR A 143 1.91 13.71 -1.62
CA THR A 143 3.04 14.43 -1.08
C THR A 143 3.08 14.18 0.42
N ARG A 144 4.26 13.92 0.95
CA ARG A 144 4.49 13.80 2.39
C ARG A 144 5.71 14.63 2.76
N TYR A 145 5.60 15.38 3.85
CA TYR A 145 6.71 16.09 4.45
C TYR A 145 6.66 15.88 5.96
N VAL A 146 7.78 15.51 6.55
CA VAL A 146 7.97 15.44 8.00
C VAL A 146 9.30 16.04 8.38
N HIS A 147 9.34 16.71 9.52
CA HIS A 147 10.50 17.38 10.06
C HIS A 147 10.70 16.97 11.52
N ALA A 148 11.95 16.79 11.92
CA ALA A 148 12.29 16.53 13.30
C ALA A 148 12.11 17.80 14.14
N TRP A 149 11.35 17.68 15.24
CA TRP A 149 10.99 18.85 16.09
C TRP A 149 12.21 19.58 16.67
N ASN A 150 13.25 18.84 17.01
CA ASN A 150 14.41 19.33 17.75
C ASN A 150 15.75 19.18 16.99
N ALA A 151 15.69 18.88 15.72
CA ALA A 151 16.87 18.66 14.88
C ALA A 151 16.61 19.11 13.44
N ASN A 152 17.67 19.47 12.72
CA ASN A 152 17.56 19.95 11.34
C ASN A 152 17.50 18.79 10.33
N TYR A 153 16.61 17.80 10.57
CA TYR A 153 16.38 16.66 9.68
C TYR A 153 14.97 16.67 9.15
N ALA A 154 14.82 16.36 7.88
CA ALA A 154 13.53 16.24 7.22
C ALA A 154 13.49 15.03 6.28
N LYS A 155 12.30 14.48 6.09
CA LYS A 155 11.98 13.53 5.02
C LYS A 155 10.84 14.10 4.18
N TRP A 156 10.95 13.97 2.88
CA TRP A 156 9.84 14.33 1.99
C TRP A 156 9.71 13.35 0.84
N SER A 157 8.52 13.26 0.32
CA SER A 157 8.22 12.48 -0.88
C SER A 157 7.15 13.17 -1.71
N LEU A 158 7.26 13.03 -3.01
CA LEU A 158 6.26 13.44 -4.00
C LEU A 158 6.07 12.31 -4.99
N ARG A 159 4.80 12.00 -5.33
CA ARG A 159 4.45 11.03 -6.37
C ARG A 159 3.28 11.55 -7.18
N VAL A 160 3.34 11.35 -8.48
CA VAL A 160 2.24 11.60 -9.43
C VAL A 160 2.01 10.34 -10.24
N GLN A 161 0.74 9.93 -10.36
CA GLN A 161 0.37 8.67 -10.99
C GLN A 161 -0.89 8.85 -11.84
N PRO A 162 -0.77 9.07 -13.16
CA PRO A 162 -1.87 8.90 -14.09
C PRO A 162 -2.22 7.42 -14.28
N CYS A 163 -3.51 7.11 -14.34
CA CYS A 163 -4.06 5.77 -14.53
C CYS A 163 -5.16 5.77 -15.57
N LEU A 164 -5.15 4.81 -16.47
CA LEU A 164 -6.25 4.50 -17.37
C LEU A 164 -6.91 3.19 -16.88
N THR A 165 -8.22 3.19 -16.75
CA THR A 165 -9.01 2.04 -16.32
C THR A 165 -9.99 1.66 -17.42
N TYR A 166 -10.04 0.40 -17.79
CA TYR A 166 -11.03 -0.18 -18.68
C TYR A 166 -11.94 -1.13 -17.88
N PHE A 167 -13.22 -0.85 -17.85
CA PHE A 167 -14.23 -1.67 -17.17
C PHE A 167 -14.67 -2.81 -18.07
N LEU A 168 -14.28 -4.03 -17.72
CA LEU A 168 -14.73 -5.27 -18.37
C LEU A 168 -16.19 -5.56 -18.02
N SER A 169 -16.54 -5.33 -16.75
CA SER A 169 -17.89 -5.39 -16.19
C SER A 169 -17.99 -4.37 -15.04
N SER A 170 -19.13 -4.32 -14.35
CA SER A 170 -19.30 -3.52 -13.13
C SER A 170 -18.36 -3.94 -11.99
N THR A 171 -17.95 -5.21 -11.96
CA THR A 171 -17.10 -5.77 -10.89
C THR A 171 -15.70 -6.14 -11.34
N SER A 172 -15.40 -6.01 -12.65
CA SER A 172 -14.11 -6.40 -13.22
C SER A 172 -13.52 -5.26 -14.04
N ARG A 173 -12.25 -4.95 -13.80
CA ARG A 173 -11.54 -3.90 -14.52
C ARG A 173 -10.09 -4.27 -14.81
N ALA A 174 -9.60 -3.80 -15.94
CA ALA A 174 -8.18 -3.76 -16.25
C ALA A 174 -7.68 -2.33 -16.10
N PHE A 175 -6.42 -2.13 -15.73
CA PHE A 175 -5.84 -0.81 -15.58
C PHE A 175 -4.40 -0.77 -16.07
N ALA A 176 -3.98 0.42 -16.50
CA ALA A 176 -2.61 0.77 -16.79
C ALA A 176 -2.29 2.11 -16.12
N CYS A 177 -1.22 2.17 -15.33
CA CYS A 177 -0.80 3.37 -14.63
C CYS A 177 0.68 3.65 -14.92
N GLY A 178 1.03 4.91 -15.15
CA GLY A 178 2.39 5.40 -15.08
C GLY A 178 2.60 6.13 -13.75
N SER A 179 3.80 6.13 -13.20
CA SER A 179 4.10 6.91 -12.01
C SER A 179 5.50 7.48 -12.08
N VAL A 180 5.64 8.70 -11.58
CA VAL A 180 6.93 9.31 -11.29
C VAL A 180 6.91 9.81 -9.85
N GLY A 181 8.03 9.62 -9.16
CA GLY A 181 8.14 10.00 -7.77
C GLY A 181 9.56 10.32 -7.36
N ARG A 182 9.66 11.04 -6.26
CA ARG A 182 10.92 11.36 -5.59
C ARG A 182 10.71 11.28 -4.10
N TRP A 183 11.66 10.72 -3.41
CA TRP A 183 11.76 10.86 -1.98
C TRP A 183 13.18 11.26 -1.59
N ALA A 184 13.31 11.99 -0.49
CA ALA A 184 14.61 12.40 0.04
C ALA A 184 14.58 12.46 1.56
N THR A 185 15.75 12.18 2.12
CA THR A 185 16.12 12.42 3.51
C THR A 185 17.35 13.34 3.55
N SER A 186 17.89 13.60 4.72
CA SER A 186 19.13 14.38 4.84
C SER A 186 20.35 13.69 4.21
N LEU A 187 20.39 12.36 4.20
CA LEU A 187 21.54 11.57 3.71
C LEU A 187 21.29 10.85 2.39
N SER A 188 20.05 10.79 1.90
CA SER A 188 19.72 10.00 0.72
C SER A 188 18.61 10.62 -0.10
N ARG A 189 18.65 10.37 -1.41
CA ARG A 189 17.62 10.75 -2.36
C ARG A 189 17.40 9.62 -3.34
N GLN A 190 16.14 9.40 -3.70
CA GLN A 190 15.77 8.44 -4.74
C GLN A 190 14.74 9.05 -5.67
N ASP A 191 14.97 8.91 -6.94
CA ASP A 191 14.00 9.15 -8.00
C ASP A 191 13.48 7.80 -8.51
N GLU A 192 12.18 7.70 -8.75
CA GLU A 192 11.53 6.47 -9.16
C GLU A 192 10.49 6.75 -10.25
N ALA A 193 10.49 5.94 -11.28
CA ALA A 193 9.43 5.88 -12.28
C ALA A 193 8.99 4.44 -12.47
N TYR A 194 7.68 4.19 -12.60
CA TYR A 194 7.19 2.86 -12.91
C TYR A 194 5.96 2.86 -13.80
N ILE A 195 5.74 1.75 -14.46
CA ILE A 195 4.53 1.43 -15.20
C ILE A 195 3.90 0.20 -14.57
N ASP A 196 2.63 0.29 -14.25
CA ASP A 196 1.79 -0.79 -13.75
C ASP A 196 0.77 -1.18 -14.80
N ILE A 197 0.58 -2.47 -15.00
CA ILE A 197 -0.58 -3.04 -15.68
C ILE A 197 -1.21 -4.09 -14.78
N GLY A 198 -2.52 -4.18 -14.79
CA GLY A 198 -3.17 -5.16 -13.93
C GLY A 198 -4.65 -5.29 -14.14
N THR A 199 -5.21 -6.20 -13.36
CA THR A 199 -6.65 -6.48 -13.32
C THR A 199 -7.13 -6.51 -11.88
N GLU A 200 -8.38 -6.15 -11.70
CA GLU A 200 -9.08 -6.24 -10.42
C GLU A 200 -10.48 -6.76 -10.66
N PHE A 201 -10.92 -7.70 -9.84
CA PHE A 201 -12.24 -8.27 -9.90
C PHE A 201 -12.77 -8.51 -8.50
N ALA A 202 -14.08 -8.24 -8.33
CA ALA A 202 -14.82 -8.55 -7.12
C ALA A 202 -15.89 -9.58 -7.42
N TYR A 203 -16.13 -10.47 -6.46
CA TYR A 203 -17.06 -11.58 -6.58
C TYR A 203 -17.57 -12.02 -5.21
N ASN A 204 -18.70 -12.73 -5.21
CA ASN A 204 -19.26 -13.34 -4.01
C ASN A 204 -18.97 -14.81 -4.00
N LEU A 205 -18.62 -15.34 -2.83
CA LEU A 205 -18.55 -16.77 -2.56
C LEU A 205 -19.38 -17.07 -1.31
N GLY A 206 -20.62 -17.51 -1.52
CA GLY A 206 -21.60 -17.61 -0.44
C GLY A 206 -21.89 -16.25 0.18
N THR A 207 -21.68 -16.11 1.48
CA THR A 207 -21.89 -14.86 2.26
C THR A 207 -20.67 -13.95 2.29
N TYR A 208 -19.57 -14.31 1.61
CA TYR A 208 -18.32 -13.57 1.62
C TYR A 208 -18.17 -12.70 0.37
N PHE A 209 -17.91 -11.42 0.56
CA PHE A 209 -17.49 -10.53 -0.52
C PHE A 209 -15.98 -10.62 -0.69
N GLN A 210 -15.51 -10.82 -1.90
CA GLN A 210 -14.09 -10.98 -2.18
C GLN A 210 -13.64 -10.05 -3.28
N SER A 211 -12.42 -9.58 -3.20
CA SER A 211 -11.75 -8.94 -4.33
C SER A 211 -10.34 -9.46 -4.50
N SER A 212 -9.94 -9.57 -5.75
CA SER A 212 -8.58 -9.95 -6.14
C SER A 212 -8.01 -8.93 -7.10
N ARG A 213 -6.78 -8.51 -6.86
CA ARG A 213 -6.05 -7.60 -7.72
C ARG A 213 -4.70 -8.20 -8.06
N MET A 214 -4.40 -8.26 -9.36
CA MET A 214 -3.09 -8.63 -9.89
C MET A 214 -2.45 -7.43 -10.54
N THR A 215 -1.16 -7.23 -10.34
CA THR A 215 -0.40 -6.12 -10.91
C THR A 215 0.96 -6.61 -11.36
N LEU A 216 1.34 -6.28 -12.59
CA LEU A 216 2.71 -6.37 -13.07
C LEU A 216 3.27 -4.96 -13.13
N ARG A 217 4.47 -4.78 -12.62
CA ARG A 217 5.15 -3.49 -12.56
C ARG A 217 6.55 -3.59 -13.16
N LYS A 218 6.91 -2.59 -13.95
CA LYS A 218 8.30 -2.32 -14.32
C LYS A 218 8.70 -0.99 -13.68
N THR A 219 9.70 -1.04 -12.81
CA THR A 219 10.27 0.12 -12.11
C THR A 219 11.62 0.47 -12.70
N ALA A 220 11.89 1.75 -12.87
CA ALA A 220 13.20 2.34 -13.03
C ALA A 220 13.45 3.29 -11.86
N ALA A 221 14.55 3.12 -11.15
CA ALA A 221 14.87 3.94 -10.00
C ALA A 221 16.35 4.37 -10.05
N SER A 222 16.58 5.59 -9.57
CA SER A 222 17.90 6.17 -9.40
C SER A 222 18.10 6.48 -7.92
N ASN A 223 19.08 5.82 -7.33
CA ASN A 223 19.54 6.05 -5.97
C ASN A 223 21.06 6.29 -6.02
N SER A 224 21.87 5.60 -5.24
CA SER A 224 23.31 5.54 -5.40
C SER A 224 23.73 4.90 -6.74
N ARG A 225 22.88 4.08 -7.33
CA ARG A 225 23.01 3.48 -8.67
C ARG A 225 21.65 3.38 -9.34
N ASP A 226 21.64 3.53 -10.66
CA ASP A 226 20.47 3.32 -11.48
C ASP A 226 20.17 1.82 -11.58
N TYR A 227 18.89 1.45 -11.45
CA TYR A 227 18.46 0.08 -11.65
C TYR A 227 17.06 0.00 -12.26
N GLN A 228 16.78 -1.16 -12.85
CA GLN A 228 15.44 -1.54 -13.30
C GLN A 228 15.05 -2.83 -12.62
N GLN A 229 13.74 -2.97 -12.33
CA GLN A 229 13.21 -4.14 -11.66
C GLN A 229 11.80 -4.44 -12.18
N ILE A 230 11.50 -5.71 -12.43
CA ILE A 230 10.15 -6.18 -12.72
C ILE A 230 9.59 -6.81 -11.44
N SER A 231 8.32 -6.54 -11.17
CA SER A 231 7.61 -7.14 -10.04
C SER A 231 6.20 -7.59 -10.42
N ALA A 232 5.72 -8.60 -9.70
CA ALA A 232 4.35 -9.05 -9.73
C ALA A 232 3.76 -8.96 -8.33
N ALA A 233 2.58 -8.38 -8.20
CA ALA A 233 1.85 -8.27 -6.95
C ALA A 233 0.49 -8.95 -7.07
N TYR A 234 0.11 -9.66 -6.02
CA TYR A 234 -1.24 -10.18 -5.84
C TYR A 234 -1.78 -9.72 -4.51
N ARG A 235 -2.97 -9.12 -4.53
CA ARG A 235 -3.71 -8.74 -3.33
C ARG A 235 -5.07 -9.40 -3.34
N HIS A 236 -5.44 -9.99 -2.21
CA HIS A 236 -6.74 -10.59 -1.98
C HIS A 236 -7.37 -10.03 -0.72
N GLN A 237 -8.68 -9.76 -0.79
CA GLN A 237 -9.46 -9.25 0.34
C GLN A 237 -10.74 -10.06 0.48
N ILE A 238 -11.10 -10.40 1.69
CA ILE A 238 -12.32 -11.13 2.05
C ILE A 238 -13.05 -10.32 3.13
N LEU A 239 -14.26 -9.89 2.83
CA LEU A 239 -15.17 -9.28 3.79
C LEU A 239 -16.17 -10.33 4.25
N MET A 240 -16.18 -10.62 5.55
CA MET A 240 -17.07 -11.57 6.19
C MET A 240 -18.38 -10.89 6.63
N GLY A 241 -19.42 -11.69 6.84
CA GLY A 241 -20.74 -11.22 7.27
C GLY A 241 -20.73 -10.48 8.62
N ASP A 242 -19.79 -10.82 9.51
CA ASP A 242 -19.59 -10.18 10.82
C ASP A 242 -18.76 -8.88 10.77
N ALA A 243 -18.63 -8.29 9.59
CA ALA A 243 -17.82 -7.10 9.32
C ALA A 243 -16.32 -7.27 9.68
N THR A 244 -15.78 -8.45 9.47
CA THR A 244 -14.33 -8.69 9.53
C THR A 244 -13.76 -8.66 8.10
N LEU A 245 -12.76 -7.82 7.87
CA LEU A 245 -12.02 -7.76 6.61
C LEU A 245 -10.66 -8.44 6.77
N ILE A 246 -10.41 -9.49 6.01
CA ILE A 246 -9.08 -10.11 5.91
C ILE A 246 -8.43 -9.62 4.61
N SER A 247 -7.18 -9.21 4.67
CA SER A 247 -6.40 -8.75 3.52
C SER A 247 -5.07 -9.48 3.49
N ALA A 248 -4.71 -10.03 2.33
CA ALA A 248 -3.41 -10.63 2.07
C ALA A 248 -2.80 -10.03 0.81
N GLN A 249 -1.51 -9.73 0.85
CA GLN A 249 -0.75 -9.24 -0.30
C GLN A 249 0.58 -9.97 -0.38
N ILE A 250 0.96 -10.34 -1.59
CA ILE A 250 2.27 -10.93 -1.91
C ILE A 250 2.84 -10.15 -3.07
N ASP A 251 4.05 -9.63 -2.90
CA ASP A 251 4.83 -8.97 -3.95
C ASP A 251 6.07 -9.82 -4.23
N LEU A 252 6.30 -10.15 -5.48
CA LEU A 252 7.47 -10.86 -5.98
C LEU A 252 8.22 -9.95 -6.93
N LEU A 253 9.49 -9.72 -6.65
CA LEU A 253 10.30 -8.74 -7.39
C LEU A 253 11.55 -9.43 -7.96
N GLU A 254 11.97 -8.98 -9.12
CA GLU A 254 13.20 -9.44 -9.78
C GLU A 254 14.43 -9.08 -8.97
N GLU A 255 15.46 -9.92 -9.02
CA GLU A 255 16.75 -9.63 -8.38
C GLU A 255 17.52 -8.59 -9.18
N VAL A 256 18.09 -7.64 -8.46
CA VAL A 256 19.02 -6.65 -9.01
C VAL A 256 20.34 -6.82 -8.30
N GLU A 257 21.29 -7.48 -8.95
CA GLU A 257 22.59 -7.86 -8.34
C GLU A 257 23.38 -6.66 -7.83
N SER A 258 23.31 -5.53 -8.56
CA SER A 258 24.11 -4.33 -8.25
C SER A 258 23.54 -3.48 -7.12
N THR A 259 22.30 -3.71 -6.69
CA THR A 259 21.58 -2.80 -5.79
C THR A 259 20.77 -3.58 -4.77
N PHE A 260 20.78 -3.12 -3.53
CA PHE A 260 20.00 -3.70 -2.45
C PHE A 260 18.51 -3.28 -2.56
N VAL A 261 17.67 -4.22 -2.96
CA VAL A 261 16.24 -3.98 -3.26
C VAL A 261 15.34 -5.06 -2.65
N PRO A 262 14.05 -4.77 -2.45
CA PRO A 262 13.06 -5.79 -2.09
C PRO A 262 13.00 -6.92 -3.14
N ARG A 263 12.81 -8.14 -2.67
CA ARG A 263 12.65 -9.37 -3.46
C ARG A 263 11.30 -10.00 -3.26
N GLU A 264 10.88 -10.06 -2.03
CA GLU A 264 9.63 -10.68 -1.63
C GLU A 264 9.03 -9.83 -0.52
N ARG A 265 7.74 -9.56 -0.60
CA ARG A 265 6.99 -8.94 0.48
C ARG A 265 5.70 -9.71 0.68
N ILE A 266 5.40 -10.01 1.92
CA ILE A 266 4.15 -10.61 2.36
C ILE A 266 3.54 -9.68 3.40
N GLN A 267 2.27 -9.36 3.23
CA GLN A 267 1.50 -8.63 4.22
C GLN A 267 0.16 -9.33 4.41
N VAL A 268 -0.22 -9.56 5.66
CA VAL A 268 -1.52 -10.09 6.03
C VAL A 268 -2.09 -9.22 7.13
N SER A 269 -3.37 -8.86 7.04
CA SER A 269 -4.04 -8.14 8.11
C SER A 269 -5.49 -8.61 8.27
N ALA A 270 -6.00 -8.44 9.48
CA ALA A 270 -7.40 -8.60 9.82
C ALA A 270 -7.89 -7.31 10.45
N THR A 271 -8.96 -6.76 9.92
CA THR A 271 -9.62 -5.54 10.43
C THR A 271 -11.01 -5.88 10.89
N LYS A 272 -11.38 -5.45 12.10
CA LYS A 272 -12.72 -5.61 12.67
C LYS A 272 -13.21 -4.31 13.27
N LEU A 273 -14.54 -4.11 13.27
CA LEU A 273 -15.19 -3.05 14.04
C LEU A 273 -15.51 -3.56 15.44
N ILE A 274 -15.00 -2.85 16.43
CA ILE A 274 -15.37 -3.05 17.84
C ILE A 274 -15.90 -1.72 18.35
N ASN A 275 -17.17 -1.68 18.74
CA ASN A 275 -17.85 -0.44 19.15
C ASN A 275 -17.70 0.69 18.14
N MET A 276 -17.93 0.39 16.85
CA MET A 276 -17.82 1.31 15.71
C MET A 276 -16.41 1.88 15.47
N ARG A 277 -15.38 1.35 16.11
CA ARG A 277 -13.97 1.71 15.91
C ARG A 277 -13.25 0.63 15.13
N LYS A 278 -12.49 1.01 14.13
CA LYS A 278 -11.65 0.08 13.39
C LYS A 278 -10.48 -0.37 14.26
N ILE A 279 -10.29 -1.67 14.35
CA ILE A 279 -9.09 -2.28 14.92
C ILE A 279 -8.51 -3.19 13.85
N GLU A 280 -7.27 -2.97 13.50
CA GLU A 280 -6.51 -3.79 12.56
C GLU A 280 -5.34 -4.44 13.26
N VAL A 281 -5.13 -5.72 13.02
CA VAL A 281 -3.92 -6.46 13.41
C VAL A 281 -3.27 -6.95 12.13
N GLY A 282 -1.96 -6.77 12.00
CA GLY A 282 -1.27 -7.15 10.79
C GLY A 282 0.13 -7.69 11.03
N TYR A 283 0.60 -8.43 10.04
CA TYR A 283 1.94 -8.96 9.91
C TYR A 283 2.54 -8.53 8.57
N VAL A 284 3.83 -8.21 8.58
CA VAL A 284 4.60 -7.90 7.37
C VAL A 284 5.92 -8.64 7.41
N GLU A 285 6.33 -9.19 6.26
CA GLU A 285 7.67 -9.70 5.99
C GLU A 285 8.17 -9.11 4.69
N ASP A 286 9.39 -8.55 4.71
CA ASP A 286 10.05 -7.92 3.55
C ASP A 286 11.46 -8.50 3.45
N ILE A 287 11.71 -9.28 2.40
CA ILE A 287 13.01 -9.87 2.10
C ILE A 287 13.70 -9.03 1.05
N ARG A 288 14.87 -8.52 1.37
CA ARG A 288 15.70 -7.68 0.51
C ARG A 288 17.00 -8.37 0.21
N ARG A 289 17.47 -8.25 -1.03
CA ARG A 289 18.75 -8.82 -1.49
C ARG A 289 19.36 -7.94 -2.56
N GLY A 290 20.64 -8.17 -2.81
CA GLY A 290 21.42 -7.52 -3.86
C GLY A 290 22.37 -6.48 -3.31
N GLY A 291 23.28 -6.03 -4.18
CA GLY A 291 24.39 -5.18 -3.79
C GLY A 291 25.39 -5.86 -2.88
N VAL A 292 26.49 -5.16 -2.66
CA VAL A 292 27.57 -5.59 -1.79
C VAL A 292 27.75 -4.54 -0.70
N PHE A 293 27.84 -4.98 0.54
CA PHE A 293 28.15 -4.12 1.67
C PHE A 293 29.40 -4.64 2.36
N LEU A 294 30.44 -3.83 2.40
CA LEU A 294 31.77 -4.18 2.98
C LEU A 294 32.37 -5.45 2.38
N GLY A 295 32.19 -5.68 1.07
CA GLY A 295 32.74 -6.83 0.35
C GLY A 295 31.86 -8.08 0.36
N GLU A 296 30.76 -8.10 1.10
CA GLU A 296 29.85 -9.24 1.22
C GLU A 296 28.47 -8.99 0.58
N PRO A 297 27.85 -10.01 -0.05
CA PRO A 297 26.48 -9.89 -0.57
C PRO A 297 25.50 -9.54 0.55
N ARG A 298 24.67 -8.53 0.31
CA ARG A 298 23.69 -8.05 1.30
C ARG A 298 22.36 -8.78 1.18
N LYS A 299 21.89 -9.31 2.30
CA LYS A 299 20.56 -9.88 2.47
C LYS A 299 19.98 -9.42 3.80
N GLU A 300 18.73 -8.99 3.78
CA GLU A 300 17.99 -8.61 4.99
C GLU A 300 16.59 -9.20 4.96
N THR A 301 16.06 -9.52 6.14
CA THR A 301 14.70 -9.95 6.34
C THR A 301 14.10 -9.12 7.46
N LEU A 302 13.24 -8.18 7.08
CA LEU A 302 12.44 -7.39 8.03
C LEU A 302 11.13 -8.12 8.28
N ARG A 303 10.81 -8.34 9.53
CA ARG A 303 9.51 -8.85 10.00
C ARG A 303 8.89 -7.85 10.95
N GLY A 304 7.57 -7.80 10.99
CA GLY A 304 6.88 -6.93 11.92
C GLY A 304 5.46 -7.37 12.18
N VAL A 305 5.00 -7.07 13.38
CA VAL A 305 3.59 -7.16 13.77
C VAL A 305 3.13 -5.80 14.24
N PHE A 306 1.87 -5.46 13.94
CA PHE A 306 1.31 -4.18 14.35
C PHE A 306 -0.16 -4.32 14.72
N ILE A 307 -0.60 -3.41 15.56
CA ILE A 307 -2.00 -3.16 15.88
C ILE A 307 -2.26 -1.71 15.57
N SER A 308 -3.32 -1.43 14.82
CA SER A 308 -3.82 -0.08 14.56
C SER A 308 -5.24 0.02 15.10
N ALA A 309 -5.56 1.11 15.76
CA ALA A 309 -6.87 1.34 16.34
C ALA A 309 -7.34 2.77 16.09
N GLN A 310 -8.56 2.91 15.64
CA GLN A 310 -9.23 4.20 15.55
C GLN A 310 -9.72 4.60 16.94
N LEU A 311 -9.05 5.59 17.57
CA LEU A 311 -9.39 6.07 18.91
C LEU A 311 -10.63 6.98 18.88
N ALA A 312 -10.70 7.83 17.85
CA ALA A 312 -11.83 8.72 17.59
C ALA A 312 -12.00 8.90 16.09
N LYS A 313 -13.05 9.60 15.65
CA LYS A 313 -13.23 9.96 14.25
C LYS A 313 -12.04 10.80 13.79
N GLY A 314 -11.33 10.32 12.76
CA GLY A 314 -10.14 10.98 12.23
C GLY A 314 -8.87 10.82 13.07
N ILE A 315 -8.87 10.03 14.14
CA ILE A 315 -7.68 9.76 14.96
C ILE A 315 -7.41 8.27 14.99
N GLU A 316 -6.27 7.88 14.45
CA GLU A 316 -5.76 6.50 14.46
C GLU A 316 -4.42 6.43 15.20
N VAL A 317 -4.24 5.41 16.00
CA VAL A 317 -2.96 5.05 16.60
C VAL A 317 -2.52 3.70 16.06
N ARG A 318 -1.24 3.60 15.72
CA ARG A 318 -0.60 2.33 15.35
C ARG A 318 0.57 2.05 16.27
N ILE A 319 0.60 0.85 16.82
CA ILE A 319 1.70 0.33 17.64
C ILE A 319 2.21 -0.93 16.95
N GLY A 320 3.53 -1.07 16.81
CA GLY A 320 4.12 -2.24 16.18
C GLY A 320 5.51 -2.55 16.72
N GLY A 321 5.88 -3.83 16.63
CA GLY A 321 7.24 -4.33 16.85
C GLY A 321 7.80 -4.84 15.53
N PHE A 322 9.04 -4.46 15.23
CA PHE A 322 9.73 -4.84 14.00
C PHE A 322 11.13 -5.34 14.33
N TRP A 323 11.57 -6.37 13.63
CA TRP A 323 12.92 -6.91 13.74
C TRP A 323 13.48 -7.17 12.35
N ASN A 324 14.66 -6.64 12.10
CA ASN A 324 15.44 -6.82 10.88
C ASN A 324 16.61 -7.73 11.15
N LYS A 325 16.73 -8.82 10.40
CA LYS A 325 17.89 -9.70 10.42
C LYS A 325 18.63 -9.61 9.11
N ALA A 326 19.91 -9.26 9.18
CA ALA A 326 20.76 -9.05 8.01
C ALA A 326 21.85 -10.14 7.89
N SER A 327 22.41 -10.29 6.70
CA SER A 327 23.62 -11.11 6.47
C SER A 327 24.84 -10.53 7.19
N ASN A 328 24.85 -9.23 7.42
CA ASN A 328 25.85 -8.55 8.22
C ASN A 328 25.17 -8.00 9.48
N ALA A 329 25.63 -8.40 10.66
CA ALA A 329 25.07 -8.03 11.95
C ALA A 329 24.99 -6.50 12.20
N ILE A 330 25.76 -5.71 11.45
CA ILE A 330 25.72 -4.24 11.47
C ILE A 330 24.32 -3.68 11.14
N ASN A 331 23.58 -4.40 10.30
CA ASN A 331 22.25 -4.01 9.85
C ASN A 331 21.12 -4.72 10.63
N ASP A 332 21.46 -5.54 11.63
CA ASP A 332 20.44 -6.09 12.55
C ASP A 332 19.84 -4.97 13.37
N ASP A 333 18.52 -4.91 13.43
CA ASP A 333 17.80 -3.88 14.21
C ASP A 333 16.49 -4.44 14.75
N GLU A 334 16.17 -4.08 15.99
CA GLU A 334 14.87 -4.34 16.61
C GLU A 334 14.28 -3.02 17.08
N TYR A 335 13.01 -2.77 16.72
CA TYR A 335 12.38 -1.54 17.09
C TYR A 335 10.88 -1.63 17.27
N ALA A 336 10.36 -0.76 18.12
CA ALA A 336 8.94 -0.50 18.24
C ALA A 336 8.58 0.79 17.50
N VAL A 337 7.37 0.84 16.98
CA VAL A 337 6.78 2.01 16.32
C VAL A 337 5.54 2.44 17.09
N LEU A 338 5.41 3.72 17.30
CA LEU A 338 4.21 4.37 17.80
C LEU A 338 3.89 5.55 16.89
N ASP A 339 2.84 5.41 16.08
CA ASP A 339 2.41 6.44 15.14
C ASP A 339 1.00 6.92 15.50
N PHE A 340 0.81 8.24 15.44
CA PHE A 340 -0.50 8.87 15.50
C PHE A 340 -0.82 9.51 14.16
N THR A 341 -1.99 9.18 13.61
CA THR A 341 -2.48 9.74 12.35
C THR A 341 -3.76 10.51 12.62
N PHE A 342 -3.83 11.73 12.10
CA PHE A 342 -4.97 12.62 12.27
C PHE A 342 -5.56 12.94 10.89
N ASP A 343 -6.77 12.46 10.60
CA ASP A 343 -7.51 12.82 9.39
C ASP A 343 -8.43 14.01 9.69
N LEU A 344 -8.04 15.20 9.24
CA LEU A 344 -8.79 16.43 9.45
C LEU A 344 -10.10 16.50 8.66
N PHE A 345 -10.26 15.66 7.65
CA PHE A 345 -11.44 15.62 6.78
C PHE A 345 -12.26 14.34 6.92
N ALA A 346 -12.02 13.56 7.98
CA ALA A 346 -12.84 12.39 8.28
C ALA A 346 -14.31 12.82 8.46
N ARG A 347 -15.18 12.45 7.50
CA ARG A 347 -16.62 12.75 7.45
C ARG A 347 -17.47 11.63 8.02
#